data_f550d32b5a9c93ab4e319563d8717e1e
#
_entry.id   f550d32b5a9c93ab4e319563d8717e1e
#
_cell.length_a   1.000
_cell.length_b   1.000
_cell.length_c   1.000
_cell.angle_alpha   90.00
_cell.angle_beta   90.00
_cell.angle_gamma   90.00
#
_symmetry.space_group_name_H-M   'P 1'
#
loop_
_entity.id
_entity.type
_entity.pdbx_description
1 polymer ?
#
loop_
_entity_poly.entity_id
_entity_poly.type
_entity_poly.pdbx_seq_one_letter_code
_entity_poly.pdbx_strand_id
1 'polypeptide(L)'
;MRNSLKLVVLFLVFAMIAAACGDSTSDTTEGDTQDTAAPTTAPPETTPPETTPPDTTPPDPAFEGYTLDAGGCDYGGRVEKITALDEFTVEFDLCGPHPAFLASIAFGVFGIQPEEHLAATGGAPLDNPVGTGPYALREWVRGDSVVFDRFDDYYGIQPPHQTLVLKWATESAGRLLELNSGTVDGITFPATEDLDGIDADPNLTLLSKPEPNIFYVGFTNTFEPYDNVDVRKAIGMGIDRQRIVDIFYAPGSEVASHFTPCSVAGGCEGESWYDFDPVAAKQMLADAGYPDGFSTSIFYRDVTRGYLPTPGDVAADIQTQLRENLGIDAEIVQMESAEFIQAC
;
A
#
# COMPACT_ATOMS: atom_id res chain seq x y z
N MET A 1 61.36 -1.06 -4.84
CA MET A 1 61.76 -2.35 -4.24
C MET A 1 60.45 -3.13 -4.13
N ARG A 2 60.10 -3.97 -5.11
CA ARG A 2 60.47 -5.38 -5.28
C ARG A 2 60.12 -6.20 -4.01
N ASN A 3 59.12 -7.12 -4.01
CA ASN A 3 58.96 -8.43 -4.65
C ASN A 3 57.54 -8.92 -4.33
N SER A 4 56.71 -9.40 -5.19
CA SER A 4 56.67 -10.68 -5.93
C SER A 4 56.82 -11.93 -5.08
N LEU A 5 55.76 -12.77 -5.02
CA LEU A 5 55.77 -14.25 -5.17
C LEU A 5 54.34 -14.77 -5.04
N LYS A 6 53.60 -15.11 -6.09
CA LYS A 6 53.54 -16.40 -6.81
C LYS A 6 52.98 -17.55 -5.97
N LEU A 7 51.78 -17.95 -6.31
CA LEU A 7 51.37 -19.19 -6.96
C LEU A 7 51.52 -20.49 -6.17
N VAL A 8 50.42 -21.21 -5.89
CA VAL A 8 50.31 -22.66 -6.17
C VAL A 8 48.86 -23.04 -6.40
N VAL A 9 48.61 -23.54 -7.60
CA VAL A 9 47.46 -24.30 -8.08
C VAL A 9 47.56 -25.74 -7.56
N LEU A 10 46.48 -26.34 -7.12
CA LEU A 10 46.38 -27.81 -7.16
C LEU A 10 44.95 -28.25 -7.51
N PHE A 11 44.82 -28.74 -8.73
CA PHE A 11 43.72 -29.57 -9.23
C PHE A 11 43.74 -30.94 -8.53
N LEU A 12 42.56 -31.46 -8.20
CA LEU A 12 42.34 -32.91 -8.18
C LEU A 12 40.91 -33.24 -8.60
N VAL A 13 40.84 -33.75 -9.81
CA VAL A 13 39.76 -34.47 -10.43
C VAL A 13 39.70 -35.89 -9.85
N PHE A 14 38.51 -36.39 -9.50
CA PHE A 14 38.23 -37.82 -9.66
C PHE A 14 36.74 -38.01 -9.99
N ALA A 15 36.54 -38.73 -11.05
CA ALA A 15 35.29 -39.03 -11.74
C ALA A 15 34.84 -40.48 -11.39
N MET A 16 33.58 -40.72 -11.76
CA MET A 16 32.95 -42.02 -12.12
C MET A 16 32.51 -42.92 -10.94
N ILE A 17 31.35 -43.57 -11.01
CA ILE A 17 30.69 -44.54 -11.90
C ILE A 17 29.21 -44.63 -11.54
N ALA A 18 28.25 -44.45 -12.29
CA ALA A 18 27.45 -45.16 -13.28
C ALA A 18 26.91 -46.56 -12.90
N ALA A 19 25.64 -46.76 -13.26
CA ALA A 19 24.89 -47.98 -13.58
C ALA A 19 23.84 -48.39 -12.50
N ALA A 20 22.65 -48.84 -12.83
CA ALA A 20 22.02 -49.19 -14.09
C ALA A 20 20.50 -49.31 -13.88
N CYS A 21 19.75 -48.99 -14.89
CA CYS A 21 18.70 -49.72 -15.58
C CYS A 21 17.67 -50.58 -14.80
N GLY A 22 16.42 -50.35 -15.13
CA GLY A 22 15.32 -51.30 -14.96
C GLY A 22 14.07 -50.77 -15.62
N ASP A 23 13.96 -51.09 -16.89
CA ASP A 23 12.90 -50.87 -17.87
C ASP A 23 11.73 -51.87 -17.68
N SER A 24 10.51 -51.47 -18.01
CA SER A 24 9.47 -52.23 -18.71
C SER A 24 8.11 -51.57 -18.59
N THR A 25 7.73 -50.86 -19.60
CA THR A 25 6.78 -51.15 -20.73
C THR A 25 5.41 -51.67 -20.36
N SER A 26 4.43 -50.86 -20.77
CA SER A 26 3.17 -51.10 -21.49
C SER A 26 2.19 -52.15 -20.93
N ASP A 27 0.91 -51.91 -20.92
CA ASP A 27 0.03 -51.83 -22.09
C ASP A 27 -1.42 -51.46 -21.69
N THR A 28 -2.10 -50.87 -22.60
CA THR A 28 -3.53 -50.58 -22.75
C THR A 28 -4.47 -51.76 -22.48
N THR A 29 -5.70 -51.54 -21.96
CA THR A 29 -6.95 -51.71 -22.74
C THR A 29 -8.21 -51.41 -21.92
N GLU A 30 -9.19 -50.93 -22.64
CA GLU A 30 -10.61 -50.66 -22.32
C GLU A 30 -11.35 -51.87 -21.75
N GLY A 31 -12.45 -51.58 -21.01
CA GLY A 31 -13.45 -52.59 -20.71
C GLY A 31 -14.53 -52.11 -19.74
N ASP A 32 -15.54 -51.52 -20.33
CA ASP A 32 -16.88 -51.25 -19.79
C ASP A 32 -17.53 -52.54 -19.25
N THR A 33 -18.12 -52.47 -18.03
CA THR A 33 -19.41 -53.16 -17.76
C THR A 33 -19.97 -52.74 -16.40
N GLN A 34 -21.15 -52.15 -16.44
CA GLN A 34 -22.13 -52.02 -15.35
C GLN A 34 -22.40 -53.42 -14.71
N ASP A 35 -22.42 -53.46 -13.38
CA ASP A 35 -23.30 -54.39 -12.68
C ASP A 35 -23.86 -53.78 -11.40
N THR A 36 -25.18 -53.78 -11.34
CA THR A 36 -26.07 -53.34 -10.30
C THR A 36 -26.15 -54.38 -9.20
N ALA A 37 -25.75 -54.09 -7.98
CA ALA A 37 -26.10 -54.88 -6.81
C ALA A 37 -26.81 -54.04 -5.76
N ALA A 38 -27.96 -54.48 -5.31
CA ALA A 38 -28.85 -53.90 -4.37
C ALA A 38 -28.28 -53.80 -2.93
N PRO A 39 -28.71 -52.83 -2.10
CA PRO A 39 -28.19 -52.65 -0.75
C PRO A 39 -28.79 -53.69 0.22
N THR A 40 -27.91 -54.39 0.88
CA THR A 40 -28.28 -55.23 2.06
C THR A 40 -28.30 -54.33 3.28
N THR A 41 -29.47 -54.12 3.86
CA THR A 41 -29.65 -53.42 5.13
C THR A 41 -29.18 -54.30 6.29
N ALA A 42 -28.13 -53.88 7.00
CA ALA A 42 -27.75 -54.39 8.29
C ALA A 42 -28.59 -53.69 9.38
N PRO A 43 -28.93 -54.38 10.50
CA PRO A 43 -29.69 -53.78 11.62
C PRO A 43 -28.88 -52.68 12.33
N PRO A 44 -29.55 -51.68 12.93
CA PRO A 44 -28.84 -50.60 13.64
C PRO A 44 -28.22 -51.16 14.94
N GLU A 45 -26.91 -51.01 15.06
CA GLU A 45 -26.18 -51.19 16.30
C GLU A 45 -26.51 -49.99 17.22
N THR A 46 -27.19 -50.29 18.33
CA THR A 46 -27.45 -49.35 19.41
C THR A 46 -26.18 -49.19 20.26
N THR A 47 -25.42 -48.13 20.01
CA THR A 47 -24.37 -47.67 20.93
C THR A 47 -25.01 -47.09 22.20
N PRO A 48 -24.53 -47.43 23.40
CA PRO A 48 -24.98 -46.79 24.62
C PRO A 48 -24.63 -45.29 24.59
N PRO A 49 -25.45 -44.42 25.23
CA PRO A 49 -25.11 -43.00 25.28
C PRO A 49 -23.82 -42.81 26.07
N GLU A 50 -22.84 -42.22 25.40
CA GLU A 50 -21.60 -41.75 26.00
C GLU A 50 -21.97 -40.62 26.99
N THR A 51 -21.86 -40.89 28.29
CA THR A 51 -21.98 -39.85 29.30
C THR A 51 -20.74 -39.00 29.30
N THR A 52 -20.80 -37.87 28.63
CA THR A 52 -19.79 -36.80 28.75
C THR A 52 -19.72 -36.37 30.20
N PRO A 53 -18.52 -36.31 30.81
CA PRO A 53 -18.38 -35.70 32.14
C PRO A 53 -18.91 -34.25 32.09
N PRO A 54 -19.53 -33.74 33.18
CA PRO A 54 -19.95 -32.35 33.21
C PRO A 54 -18.73 -31.45 32.98
N ASP A 55 -18.86 -30.56 32.03
CA ASP A 55 -17.89 -29.49 31.79
C ASP A 55 -17.79 -28.65 33.06
N THR A 56 -16.64 -28.75 33.75
CA THR A 56 -16.35 -28.00 34.97
C THR A 56 -15.64 -26.69 34.69
N THR A 57 -15.70 -26.19 33.47
CA THR A 57 -15.23 -24.84 33.16
C THR A 57 -16.09 -23.86 33.98
N PRO A 58 -15.48 -22.96 34.78
CA PRO A 58 -16.26 -21.92 35.46
C PRO A 58 -17.03 -21.12 34.40
N PRO A 59 -18.27 -20.73 34.66
CA PRO A 59 -18.97 -19.86 33.72
C PRO A 59 -18.14 -18.61 33.50
N ASP A 60 -17.93 -18.26 32.22
CA ASP A 60 -17.32 -16.99 31.84
C ASP A 60 -18.06 -15.87 32.61
N PRO A 61 -17.30 -14.85 33.12
CA PRO A 61 -17.94 -13.72 33.77
C PRO A 61 -18.98 -13.14 32.80
N ALA A 62 -20.19 -12.92 33.28
CA ALA A 62 -21.26 -12.38 32.46
C ALA A 62 -20.78 -11.08 31.81
N PHE A 63 -20.97 -10.95 30.47
CA PHE A 63 -20.64 -9.77 29.74
C PHE A 63 -21.35 -8.54 30.34
N GLU A 64 -20.57 -7.51 30.76
CA GLU A 64 -21.09 -6.30 31.42
C GLU A 64 -21.27 -5.17 30.45
N GLY A 65 -21.35 -5.31 29.18
CA GLY A 65 -21.55 -4.23 28.19
C GLY A 65 -20.70 -2.99 28.45
N TYR A 66 -20.29 -2.32 27.42
CA TYR A 66 -19.50 -1.09 27.53
C TYR A 66 -19.97 -0.04 26.53
N THR A 67 -20.03 1.23 26.96
CA THR A 67 -20.44 2.33 26.08
C THR A 67 -19.45 3.48 26.16
N LEU A 68 -18.96 3.91 25.01
CA LEU A 68 -18.28 5.19 24.83
C LEU A 68 -19.29 6.20 24.24
N ASP A 69 -19.48 7.32 24.93
CA ASP A 69 -20.42 8.35 24.53
C ASP A 69 -19.67 9.69 24.38
N ALA A 70 -19.79 10.31 23.23
CA ALA A 70 -19.19 11.61 22.95
C ALA A 70 -19.95 12.77 23.59
N GLY A 71 -21.14 12.52 24.16
CA GLY A 71 -21.99 13.54 24.76
C GLY A 71 -22.76 14.38 23.75
N GLY A 72 -22.93 13.87 22.52
CA GLY A 72 -23.61 14.51 21.41
C GLY A 72 -22.72 14.72 20.20
N CYS A 73 -23.25 15.35 19.17
CA CYS A 73 -22.61 15.49 17.86
C CYS A 73 -21.92 16.84 17.62
N ASP A 74 -21.90 17.73 18.60
CA ASP A 74 -21.35 19.08 18.45
C ASP A 74 -19.80 19.13 18.48
N TYR A 75 -19.13 17.99 18.76
CA TYR A 75 -17.68 17.89 18.80
C TYR A 75 -16.99 17.86 17.42
N GLY A 76 -17.78 17.87 16.34
CA GLY A 76 -17.31 17.85 14.95
C GLY A 76 -16.95 16.46 14.40
N GLY A 77 -17.09 15.40 15.20
CA GLY A 77 -16.92 14.03 14.73
C GLY A 77 -18.20 13.45 14.12
N ARG A 78 -18.11 12.17 13.71
CA ARG A 78 -19.21 11.48 13.01
C ARG A 78 -19.88 10.38 13.83
N VAL A 79 -19.31 9.99 14.95
CA VAL A 79 -19.81 8.92 15.82
C VAL A 79 -20.23 9.53 17.15
N GLU A 80 -21.52 9.43 17.48
CA GLU A 80 -22.05 9.91 18.78
C GLU A 80 -21.72 8.91 19.90
N LYS A 81 -21.90 7.61 19.59
CA LYS A 81 -21.76 6.56 20.59
C LYS A 81 -21.22 5.28 19.97
N ILE A 82 -20.46 4.52 20.74
CA ILE A 82 -20.04 3.15 20.43
C ILE A 82 -20.42 2.28 21.61
N THR A 83 -21.23 1.25 21.39
CA THR A 83 -21.75 0.37 22.45
C THR A 83 -21.42 -1.08 22.12
N ALA A 84 -20.77 -1.79 23.04
CA ALA A 84 -20.68 -3.23 23.02
C ALA A 84 -21.99 -3.79 23.62
N LEU A 85 -22.85 -4.35 22.76
CA LEU A 85 -24.17 -4.88 23.16
C LEU A 85 -24.07 -6.27 23.78
N ASP A 86 -23.16 -7.08 23.26
CA ASP A 86 -22.82 -8.41 23.73
C ASP A 86 -21.37 -8.75 23.37
N GLU A 87 -20.90 -9.97 23.65
CA GLU A 87 -19.51 -10.41 23.39
C GLU A 87 -19.07 -10.27 21.93
N PHE A 88 -19.99 -10.21 20.98
CA PHE A 88 -19.71 -10.25 19.54
C PHE A 88 -20.36 -9.11 18.77
N THR A 89 -21.11 -8.23 19.43
CA THR A 89 -21.87 -7.17 18.77
C THR A 89 -21.44 -5.79 19.26
N VAL A 90 -20.96 -4.96 18.32
CA VAL A 90 -20.66 -3.55 18.57
C VAL A 90 -21.58 -2.69 17.71
N GLU A 91 -22.29 -1.77 18.35
CA GLU A 91 -23.17 -0.79 17.72
C GLU A 91 -22.47 0.57 17.63
N PHE A 92 -22.61 1.23 16.49
CA PHE A 92 -22.14 2.60 16.26
C PHE A 92 -23.33 3.51 15.99
N ASP A 93 -23.61 4.45 16.88
CA ASP A 93 -24.56 5.54 16.67
C ASP A 93 -23.84 6.68 15.95
N LEU A 94 -24.28 6.98 14.75
CA LEU A 94 -23.67 8.02 13.91
C LEU A 94 -24.42 9.34 14.05
N CYS A 95 -23.69 10.45 14.03
CA CYS A 95 -24.27 11.81 14.05
C CYS A 95 -25.10 12.14 12.80
N GLY A 96 -25.02 11.33 11.76
CA GLY A 96 -25.80 11.46 10.53
C GLY A 96 -25.43 10.39 9.52
N PRO A 97 -26.13 10.29 8.40
CA PRO A 97 -25.86 9.31 7.36
C PRO A 97 -24.41 9.41 6.86
N HIS A 98 -23.68 8.30 6.89
CA HIS A 98 -22.30 8.20 6.39
C HIS A 98 -22.13 6.97 5.50
N PRO A 99 -22.45 7.07 4.19
CA PRO A 99 -22.42 5.91 3.28
C PRO A 99 -21.06 5.19 3.22
N ALA A 100 -19.98 5.93 3.42
CA ALA A 100 -18.62 5.39 3.41
C ALA A 100 -18.13 4.89 4.80
N PHE A 101 -19.00 4.78 5.81
CA PHE A 101 -18.58 4.44 7.18
C PHE A 101 -17.78 3.15 7.26
N LEU A 102 -18.27 2.06 6.68
CA LEU A 102 -17.59 0.77 6.72
C LEU A 102 -16.23 0.81 6.02
N ALA A 103 -16.14 1.49 4.87
CA ALA A 103 -14.86 1.67 4.18
C ALA A 103 -13.88 2.52 5.01
N SER A 104 -14.39 3.52 5.71
CA SER A 104 -13.56 4.38 6.58
C SER A 104 -12.97 3.62 7.76
N ILE A 105 -13.76 2.81 8.47
CA ILE A 105 -13.27 2.03 9.62
C ILE A 105 -12.43 0.81 9.23
N ALA A 106 -12.47 0.39 7.96
CA ALA A 106 -11.59 -0.66 7.43
C ALA A 106 -10.13 -0.20 7.24
N PHE A 107 -9.87 1.10 7.37
CA PHE A 107 -8.51 1.64 7.25
C PHE A 107 -7.65 1.24 8.47
N GLY A 108 -6.39 0.87 8.22
CA GLY A 108 -5.50 0.26 9.21
C GLY A 108 -5.29 1.05 10.51
N VAL A 109 -5.54 2.38 10.53
CA VAL A 109 -5.46 3.19 11.76
C VAL A 109 -6.54 2.86 12.78
N PHE A 110 -7.63 2.21 12.36
CA PHE A 110 -8.72 1.76 13.23
C PHE A 110 -8.54 0.32 13.71
N GLY A 111 -7.30 -0.19 13.71
CA GLY A 111 -6.98 -1.50 14.25
C GLY A 111 -7.45 -1.64 15.70
N ILE A 112 -8.11 -2.75 16.01
CA ILE A 112 -8.65 -3.05 17.36
C ILE A 112 -7.49 -3.49 18.24
N GLN A 113 -7.41 -2.92 19.44
CA GLN A 113 -6.42 -3.24 20.47
C GLN A 113 -7.09 -3.60 21.79
N PRO A 114 -6.46 -4.42 22.65
CA PRO A 114 -7.00 -4.75 23.97
C PRO A 114 -7.15 -3.50 24.85
N GLU A 115 -8.25 -3.41 25.59
CA GLU A 115 -8.56 -2.29 26.48
C GLU A 115 -7.48 -2.06 27.53
N GLU A 116 -7.03 -3.14 28.18
CA GLU A 116 -5.98 -3.09 29.18
C GLU A 116 -4.65 -2.57 28.62
N HIS A 117 -4.35 -2.86 27.36
CA HIS A 117 -3.16 -2.34 26.67
C HIS A 117 -3.30 -0.85 26.36
N LEU A 118 -4.46 -0.42 25.87
CA LEU A 118 -4.75 1.00 25.65
C LEU A 118 -4.69 1.79 26.96
N ALA A 119 -5.25 1.26 28.05
CA ALA A 119 -5.19 1.88 29.35
C ALA A 119 -3.75 2.01 29.88
N ALA A 120 -2.95 0.95 29.74
CA ALA A 120 -1.55 0.93 30.18
C ALA A 120 -0.65 1.90 29.38
N THR A 121 -0.98 2.15 28.12
CA THR A 121 -0.22 3.04 27.21
C THR A 121 -0.80 4.46 27.11
N GLY A 122 -1.84 4.76 27.88
CA GLY A 122 -2.54 6.06 27.82
C GLY A 122 -3.19 6.32 26.44
N GLY A 123 -3.60 5.27 25.74
CA GLY A 123 -4.19 5.36 24.40
C GLY A 123 -3.19 5.50 23.24
N ALA A 124 -1.88 5.38 23.51
CA ALA A 124 -0.82 5.53 22.52
C ALA A 124 0.07 4.29 22.40
N PRO A 125 -0.41 3.16 21.86
CA PRO A 125 0.33 1.88 21.80
C PRO A 125 1.38 1.84 20.69
N LEU A 126 2.00 2.97 20.35
CA LEU A 126 2.86 3.12 19.16
C LEU A 126 4.13 2.27 19.21
N ASP A 127 4.69 2.05 20.40
CA ASP A 127 5.96 1.34 20.55
C ASP A 127 5.80 -0.17 20.68
N ASN A 128 4.63 -0.63 21.08
CA ASN A 128 4.32 -2.04 21.26
C ASN A 128 2.85 -2.31 20.92
N PRO A 129 2.47 -2.29 19.63
CA PRO A 129 1.10 -2.57 19.22
C PRO A 129 0.72 -4.02 19.54
N VAL A 130 -0.49 -4.23 20.05
CA VAL A 130 -1.10 -5.54 20.27
C VAL A 130 -2.33 -5.65 19.39
N GLY A 131 -2.34 -6.59 18.47
CA GLY A 131 -3.42 -6.77 17.51
C GLY A 131 -3.80 -8.24 17.33
N THR A 132 -4.66 -8.50 16.35
CA THR A 132 -5.18 -9.84 16.02
C THR A 132 -4.55 -10.40 14.74
N GLY A 133 -3.43 -9.86 14.30
CA GLY A 133 -2.75 -10.25 13.06
C GLY A 133 -1.93 -11.55 13.17
N PRO A 134 -1.44 -12.06 12.02
CA PRO A 134 -0.67 -13.30 11.97
C PRO A 134 0.77 -13.16 12.46
N TYR A 135 1.22 -11.96 12.76
CA TYR A 135 2.56 -11.67 13.26
C TYR A 135 2.49 -10.78 14.50
N ALA A 136 3.36 -11.05 15.47
CA ALA A 136 3.57 -10.24 16.68
C ALA A 136 4.87 -9.43 16.54
N LEU A 137 4.85 -8.19 17.01
CA LEU A 137 6.05 -7.35 17.04
C LEU A 137 7.09 -7.95 18.00
N ARG A 138 8.30 -8.24 17.49
CA ARG A 138 9.44 -8.65 18.29
C ARG A 138 10.34 -7.48 18.66
N GLU A 139 10.69 -6.67 17.68
CA GLU A 139 11.64 -5.57 17.85
C GLU A 139 11.39 -4.45 16.84
N TRP A 140 11.56 -3.22 17.27
CA TRP A 140 11.55 -2.05 16.40
C TRP A 140 12.75 -1.16 16.66
N VAL A 141 13.70 -1.16 15.74
CA VAL A 141 14.83 -0.22 15.72
C VAL A 141 14.46 0.97 14.85
N ARG A 142 14.15 2.10 15.48
CA ARG A 142 13.70 3.31 14.79
C ARG A 142 14.70 3.77 13.73
N GLY A 143 14.24 3.94 12.49
CA GLY A 143 15.06 4.35 11.34
C GLY A 143 15.86 3.22 10.69
N ASP A 144 15.81 1.99 11.19
CA ASP A 144 16.52 0.84 10.66
C ASP A 144 15.56 -0.29 10.27
N SER A 145 14.91 -0.93 11.25
CA SER A 145 14.11 -2.12 10.95
C SER A 145 12.99 -2.37 11.96
N VAL A 146 11.99 -3.12 11.52
CA VAL A 146 10.98 -3.76 12.37
C VAL A 146 11.02 -5.27 12.13
N VAL A 147 11.04 -6.02 13.21
CA VAL A 147 11.08 -7.48 13.19
C VAL A 147 9.83 -8.04 13.85
N PHE A 148 9.20 -8.97 13.15
CA PHE A 148 8.02 -9.67 13.62
C PHE A 148 8.25 -11.16 13.66
N ASP A 149 7.66 -11.83 14.66
CA ASP A 149 7.57 -13.28 14.73
C ASP A 149 6.14 -13.72 14.40
N ARG A 150 6.02 -14.85 13.71
CA ARG A 150 4.72 -15.44 13.39
C ARG A 150 3.99 -15.83 14.69
N PHE A 151 2.72 -15.49 14.76
CA PHE A 151 1.83 -15.91 15.83
C PHE A 151 1.21 -17.27 15.47
N ASP A 152 1.70 -18.34 16.12
CA ASP A 152 1.32 -19.72 15.78
C ASP A 152 -0.15 -20.05 16.12
N ASP A 153 -0.76 -19.33 17.06
CA ASP A 153 -2.17 -19.48 17.42
C ASP A 153 -3.10 -18.55 16.59
N TYR A 154 -2.62 -17.99 15.49
CA TYR A 154 -3.44 -17.15 14.64
C TYR A 154 -4.64 -17.91 14.07
N TYR A 155 -5.83 -17.32 14.21
CA TYR A 155 -7.12 -17.93 13.84
C TYR A 155 -7.35 -18.05 12.32
N GLY A 156 -6.59 -17.37 11.49
CA GLY A 156 -6.68 -17.40 10.03
C GLY A 156 -5.65 -18.32 9.38
N ILE A 157 -5.36 -18.05 8.11
CA ILE A 157 -4.35 -18.82 7.36
C ILE A 157 -2.96 -18.47 7.88
N GLN A 158 -2.23 -19.46 8.35
CA GLN A 158 -0.87 -19.29 8.86
C GLN A 158 0.08 -18.84 7.74
N PRO A 159 0.85 -17.75 7.93
CA PRO A 159 1.89 -17.38 7.01
C PRO A 159 2.99 -18.45 6.91
N PRO A 160 3.62 -18.65 5.75
CA PRO A 160 4.67 -19.66 5.60
C PRO A 160 5.96 -19.31 6.34
N HIS A 161 6.26 -18.02 6.53
CA HIS A 161 7.50 -17.54 7.13
C HIS A 161 7.33 -17.32 8.64
N GLN A 162 8.33 -17.78 9.42
CA GLN A 162 8.33 -17.64 10.88
C GLN A 162 8.71 -16.23 11.33
N THR A 163 9.55 -15.56 10.56
CA THR A 163 10.00 -14.19 10.87
C THR A 163 9.83 -13.31 9.64
N LEU A 164 9.33 -12.10 9.86
CA LEU A 164 9.22 -11.03 8.87
C LEU A 164 10.09 -9.86 9.33
N VAL A 165 10.99 -9.41 8.45
CA VAL A 165 11.85 -8.24 8.70
C VAL A 165 11.53 -7.16 7.67
N LEU A 166 11.14 -5.98 8.14
CA LEU A 166 10.98 -4.79 7.32
C LEU A 166 12.16 -3.86 7.59
N LYS A 167 12.94 -3.54 6.56
CA LYS A 167 14.10 -2.65 6.64
C LYS A 167 13.80 -1.31 5.94
N TRP A 168 14.38 -0.24 6.45
CA TRP A 168 14.38 1.05 5.79
C TRP A 168 15.65 1.27 4.99
N ALA A 169 15.48 1.59 3.71
CA ALA A 169 16.56 2.06 2.84
C ALA A 169 16.00 3.16 1.94
N THR A 170 16.52 4.37 2.07
CA THR A 170 16.03 5.56 1.36
C THR A 170 16.29 5.45 -0.13
N GLU A 171 17.50 5.04 -0.51
CA GLU A 171 17.94 5.04 -1.90
C GLU A 171 17.50 3.78 -2.64
N SER A 172 16.85 3.94 -3.81
CA SER A 172 16.39 2.83 -4.66
C SER A 172 17.55 1.92 -5.11
N ALA A 173 18.67 2.50 -5.50
CA ALA A 173 19.87 1.75 -5.89
C ALA A 173 20.42 0.88 -4.75
N GLY A 174 20.36 1.37 -3.50
CA GLY A 174 20.74 0.60 -2.32
C GLY A 174 19.81 -0.59 -2.10
N ARG A 175 18.48 -0.40 -2.24
CA ARG A 175 17.51 -1.50 -2.13
C ARG A 175 17.72 -2.56 -3.21
N LEU A 176 17.94 -2.14 -4.46
CA LEU A 176 18.20 -3.07 -5.56
C LEU A 176 19.50 -3.87 -5.34
N LEU A 177 20.54 -3.24 -4.80
CA LEU A 177 21.79 -3.92 -4.46
C LEU A 177 21.58 -4.99 -3.37
N GLU A 178 20.78 -4.68 -2.33
CA GLU A 178 20.44 -5.66 -1.28
C GLU A 178 19.62 -6.84 -1.83
N LEU A 179 18.68 -6.60 -2.75
CA LEU A 179 17.93 -7.64 -3.43
C LEU A 179 18.86 -8.54 -4.27
N ASN A 180 19.69 -7.94 -5.12
CA ASN A 180 20.62 -8.67 -6.00
C ASN A 180 21.68 -9.48 -5.23
N SER A 181 22.05 -9.02 -4.03
CA SER A 181 22.98 -9.76 -3.15
C SER A 181 22.30 -10.85 -2.31
N GLY A 182 20.96 -10.94 -2.35
CA GLY A 182 20.20 -11.86 -1.51
C GLY A 182 20.16 -11.46 -0.03
N THR A 183 20.46 -10.21 0.30
CA THR A 183 20.35 -9.68 1.66
C THR A 183 18.90 -9.49 2.07
N VAL A 184 18.03 -9.20 1.10
CA VAL A 184 16.58 -9.12 1.25
C VAL A 184 15.88 -9.95 0.18
N ASP A 185 14.67 -10.42 0.49
CA ASP A 185 13.85 -11.25 -0.42
C ASP A 185 12.94 -10.41 -1.33
N GLY A 186 12.76 -9.14 -1.03
CA GLY A 186 11.92 -8.23 -1.81
C GLY A 186 12.20 -6.78 -1.48
N ILE A 187 11.90 -5.91 -2.44
CA ILE A 187 11.99 -4.46 -2.31
C ILE A 187 10.70 -3.80 -2.82
N THR A 188 10.46 -2.58 -2.37
CA THR A 188 9.40 -1.71 -2.89
C THR A 188 10.03 -0.50 -3.59
N PHE A 189 9.31 0.06 -4.55
CA PHE A 189 9.71 1.27 -5.28
C PHE A 189 11.13 1.18 -5.88
N PRO A 190 11.41 0.18 -6.75
CA PRO A 190 12.61 0.25 -7.59
C PRO A 190 12.58 1.52 -8.44
N ALA A 191 13.72 2.02 -8.84
CA ALA A 191 13.77 3.16 -9.76
C ALA A 191 13.21 2.79 -11.13
N THR A 192 12.60 3.75 -11.84
CA THR A 192 11.94 3.48 -13.13
C THR A 192 12.95 2.96 -14.16
N GLU A 193 14.16 3.44 -14.14
CA GLU A 193 15.26 3.01 -15.01
C GLU A 193 15.74 1.57 -14.75
N ASP A 194 15.44 1.01 -13.58
CA ASP A 194 15.83 -0.36 -13.20
C ASP A 194 14.78 -1.42 -13.60
N LEU A 195 13.54 -1.00 -13.92
CA LEU A 195 12.41 -1.92 -14.13
C LEU A 195 12.66 -2.92 -15.25
N ASP A 196 13.18 -2.48 -16.39
CA ASP A 196 13.51 -3.35 -17.53
C ASP A 196 14.56 -4.40 -17.14
N GLY A 197 15.55 -4.00 -16.34
CA GLY A 197 16.57 -4.90 -15.83
C GLY A 197 16.03 -5.95 -14.87
N ILE A 198 15.11 -5.55 -14.00
CA ILE A 198 14.44 -6.45 -13.04
C ILE A 198 13.54 -7.44 -13.79
N ASP A 199 12.76 -6.98 -14.76
CA ASP A 199 11.84 -7.83 -15.54
C ASP A 199 12.59 -8.83 -16.43
N ALA A 200 13.79 -8.48 -16.87
CA ALA A 200 14.65 -9.36 -17.68
C ALA A 200 15.42 -10.41 -16.86
N ASP A 201 15.53 -10.28 -15.53
CA ASP A 201 16.26 -11.23 -14.69
C ASP A 201 15.37 -12.42 -14.33
N PRO A 202 15.76 -13.68 -14.75
CA PRO A 202 14.96 -14.86 -14.48
C PRO A 202 14.86 -15.23 -12.98
N ASN A 203 15.65 -14.63 -12.12
CA ASN A 203 15.63 -14.86 -10.67
C ASN A 203 14.74 -13.86 -9.92
N LEU A 204 14.27 -12.82 -10.60
CA LEU A 204 13.45 -11.77 -10.03
C LEU A 204 12.01 -11.84 -10.60
N THR A 205 11.08 -11.26 -9.89
CA THR A 205 9.70 -11.10 -10.35
C THR A 205 9.26 -9.67 -10.06
N LEU A 206 8.91 -8.95 -11.11
CA LEU A 206 8.31 -7.62 -10.99
C LEU A 206 6.81 -7.76 -10.71
N LEU A 207 6.38 -7.39 -9.50
CA LEU A 207 4.98 -7.41 -9.10
C LEU A 207 4.37 -6.02 -9.27
N SER A 208 3.65 -5.83 -10.36
CA SER A 208 2.88 -4.60 -10.58
C SER A 208 1.65 -4.58 -9.68
N LYS A 209 1.50 -3.53 -8.89
CA LYS A 209 0.37 -3.32 -8.00
C LYS A 209 -0.34 -2.03 -8.40
N PRO A 210 -1.52 -2.10 -9.03
CA PRO A 210 -2.34 -0.92 -9.29
C PRO A 210 -2.73 -0.25 -7.96
N GLU A 211 -2.40 1.01 -7.82
CA GLU A 211 -2.71 1.78 -6.62
C GLU A 211 -3.75 2.86 -6.93
N PRO A 212 -4.79 3.03 -6.09
CA PRO A 212 -5.78 4.09 -6.26
C PRO A 212 -5.23 5.44 -5.75
N ASN A 213 -4.00 5.78 -6.15
CA ASN A 213 -3.32 6.99 -5.77
C ASN A 213 -3.33 8.01 -6.90
N ILE A 214 -3.28 9.28 -6.56
CA ILE A 214 -3.23 10.39 -7.51
C ILE A 214 -2.22 11.43 -7.02
N PHE A 215 -1.40 11.92 -7.96
CA PHE A 215 -0.63 13.15 -7.78
C PHE A 215 -1.45 14.33 -8.31
N TYR A 216 -1.44 15.43 -7.58
CA TYR A 216 -2.08 16.68 -7.99
C TYR A 216 -1.30 17.90 -7.54
N VAL A 217 -1.49 19.00 -8.25
CA VAL A 217 -1.06 20.34 -7.83
C VAL A 217 -2.22 21.00 -7.08
N GLY A 218 -2.02 21.29 -5.80
CA GLY A 218 -2.99 22.01 -4.98
C GLY A 218 -2.84 23.52 -5.08
N PHE A 219 -3.96 24.25 -5.04
CA PHE A 219 -4.00 25.70 -5.00
C PHE A 219 -4.59 26.18 -3.68
N THR A 220 -3.97 27.18 -3.06
CA THR A 220 -4.56 27.88 -1.91
C THR A 220 -5.59 28.88 -2.43
N ASN A 221 -6.85 28.48 -2.53
CA ASN A 221 -7.94 29.22 -3.19
C ASN A 221 -8.30 30.55 -2.53
N THR A 222 -7.73 30.85 -1.37
CA THR A 222 -7.94 32.13 -0.65
C THR A 222 -6.90 33.17 -1.00
N PHE A 223 -5.88 32.83 -1.80
CA PHE A 223 -4.82 33.74 -2.20
C PHE A 223 -4.95 34.14 -3.66
N GLU A 224 -4.77 35.44 -3.93
CA GLU A 224 -4.59 35.95 -5.28
C GLU A 224 -3.27 35.42 -5.89
N PRO A 225 -3.26 34.95 -7.14
CA PRO A 225 -4.36 34.95 -8.09
C PRO A 225 -5.20 33.66 -8.10
N TYR A 226 -4.98 32.73 -7.17
CA TYR A 226 -5.60 31.39 -7.15
C TYR A 226 -7.06 31.40 -6.64
N ASP A 227 -7.54 32.51 -6.10
CA ASP A 227 -8.96 32.74 -5.82
C ASP A 227 -9.80 32.80 -7.13
N ASN A 228 -9.18 33.21 -8.25
CA ASN A 228 -9.79 33.20 -9.56
C ASN A 228 -9.78 31.78 -10.17
N VAL A 229 -10.96 31.23 -10.46
CA VAL A 229 -11.11 29.89 -11.04
C VAL A 229 -10.48 29.78 -12.44
N ASP A 230 -10.51 30.85 -13.23
CA ASP A 230 -9.98 30.82 -14.62
C ASP A 230 -8.44 30.80 -14.61
N VAL A 231 -7.79 31.38 -13.61
CA VAL A 231 -6.35 31.22 -13.41
C VAL A 231 -5.98 29.77 -13.11
N ARG A 232 -6.74 29.10 -12.23
CA ARG A 232 -6.49 27.68 -11.90
C ARG A 232 -6.71 26.78 -13.12
N LYS A 233 -7.76 27.05 -13.91
CA LYS A 233 -8.05 26.34 -15.17
C LYS A 233 -6.93 26.54 -16.20
N ALA A 234 -6.48 27.77 -16.37
CA ALA A 234 -5.39 28.10 -17.29
C ALA A 234 -4.10 27.33 -16.91
N ILE A 235 -3.76 27.26 -15.63
CA ILE A 235 -2.61 26.46 -15.15
C ILE A 235 -2.83 24.99 -15.48
N GLY A 236 -4.01 24.43 -15.21
CA GLY A 236 -4.30 23.02 -15.50
C GLY A 236 -4.23 22.67 -17.00
N MET A 237 -4.63 23.59 -17.88
CA MET A 237 -4.52 23.46 -19.34
C MET A 237 -3.11 23.73 -19.87
N GLY A 238 -2.32 24.49 -19.15
CA GLY A 238 -0.96 24.86 -19.54
C GLY A 238 0.10 23.82 -19.21
N ILE A 239 -0.23 22.77 -18.45
CA ILE A 239 0.68 21.69 -18.06
C ILE A 239 0.39 20.43 -18.87
N ASP A 240 1.36 19.96 -19.65
CA ASP A 240 1.32 18.68 -20.34
C ASP A 240 1.54 17.54 -19.33
N ARG A 241 0.44 17.01 -18.83
CA ARG A 241 0.44 15.91 -17.85
C ARG A 241 0.87 14.60 -18.47
N GLN A 242 0.59 14.38 -19.79
CA GLN A 242 1.04 13.17 -20.46
C GLN A 242 2.57 13.11 -20.53
N ARG A 243 3.21 14.24 -20.85
CA ARG A 243 4.66 14.35 -20.80
C ARG A 243 5.25 13.99 -19.44
N ILE A 244 4.60 14.44 -18.33
CA ILE A 244 5.04 14.11 -16.98
C ILE A 244 4.93 12.61 -16.72
N VAL A 245 3.82 11.98 -17.12
CA VAL A 245 3.63 10.53 -16.98
C VAL A 245 4.70 9.77 -17.78
N ASP A 246 4.92 10.14 -19.04
CA ASP A 246 5.84 9.43 -19.92
C ASP A 246 7.32 9.51 -19.48
N ILE A 247 7.69 10.59 -18.77
CA ILE A 247 9.08 10.80 -18.35
C ILE A 247 9.37 10.27 -16.94
N PHE A 248 8.45 10.47 -16.00
CA PHE A 248 8.74 10.28 -14.56
C PHE A 248 8.06 9.08 -13.92
N TYR A 249 7.09 8.46 -14.61
CA TYR A 249 6.29 7.39 -13.99
C TYR A 249 6.55 6.03 -14.62
N ALA A 250 6.34 4.99 -13.84
CA ALA A 250 6.46 3.62 -14.31
C ALA A 250 5.40 3.28 -15.37
N PRO A 251 5.67 2.31 -16.26
CA PRO A 251 4.70 1.81 -17.23
C PRO A 251 3.39 1.38 -16.56
N GLY A 252 2.26 1.76 -17.15
CA GLY A 252 0.92 1.51 -16.60
C GLY A 252 0.36 2.65 -15.76
N SER A 253 1.15 3.71 -15.53
CA SER A 253 0.64 4.96 -14.98
C SER A 253 -0.11 5.75 -16.07
N GLU A 254 -1.12 6.50 -15.67
CA GLU A 254 -1.97 7.26 -16.60
C GLU A 254 -2.24 8.68 -16.11
N VAL A 255 -2.61 9.55 -17.02
CA VAL A 255 -3.07 10.90 -16.68
C VAL A 255 -4.40 10.80 -15.96
N ALA A 256 -4.49 11.35 -14.76
CA ALA A 256 -5.74 11.40 -14.02
C ALA A 256 -6.76 12.26 -14.75
N SER A 257 -7.92 11.68 -15.05
CA SER A 257 -9.05 12.38 -15.66
C SER A 257 -9.98 13.02 -14.63
N HIS A 258 -9.95 12.51 -13.39
CA HIS A 258 -10.77 12.95 -12.25
C HIS A 258 -9.93 12.94 -10.98
N PHE A 259 -10.41 13.59 -9.92
CA PHE A 259 -9.72 13.59 -8.63
C PHE A 259 -9.69 12.20 -7.98
N THR A 260 -10.78 11.46 -8.09
CA THR A 260 -10.83 10.07 -7.62
C THR A 260 -10.46 9.14 -8.76
N PRO A 261 -9.46 8.23 -8.59
CA PRO A 261 -9.05 7.30 -9.64
C PRO A 261 -10.20 6.45 -10.16
N CYS A 262 -10.21 6.13 -11.45
CA CYS A 262 -11.24 5.32 -12.11
C CYS A 262 -11.33 3.88 -11.59
N SER A 263 -10.27 3.40 -10.94
CA SER A 263 -10.26 2.10 -10.25
C SER A 263 -11.15 2.07 -8.99
N VAL A 264 -11.53 3.22 -8.46
CA VAL A 264 -12.45 3.35 -7.33
C VAL A 264 -13.89 3.45 -7.85
N ALA A 265 -14.81 2.71 -7.27
CA ALA A 265 -16.23 2.76 -7.66
C ALA A 265 -16.77 4.19 -7.57
N GLY A 266 -17.32 4.71 -8.67
CA GLY A 266 -17.79 6.10 -8.80
C GLY A 266 -16.67 7.13 -9.03
N GLY A 267 -15.41 6.69 -9.17
CA GLY A 267 -14.26 7.59 -9.25
C GLY A 267 -14.18 8.43 -10.52
N CYS A 268 -14.71 7.95 -11.65
CA CYS A 268 -14.72 8.66 -12.92
C CYS A 268 -16.12 9.20 -13.30
N GLU A 269 -16.94 9.49 -12.31
CA GLU A 269 -18.23 10.15 -12.53
C GLU A 269 -18.07 11.67 -12.51
N GLY A 270 -18.75 12.35 -13.45
CA GLY A 270 -18.70 13.82 -13.58
C GLY A 270 -17.87 14.30 -14.76
N GLU A 271 -17.46 15.56 -14.69
CA GLU A 271 -16.64 16.19 -15.73
C GLU A 271 -15.17 15.83 -15.54
N SER A 272 -14.52 15.45 -16.64
CA SER A 272 -13.08 15.20 -16.65
C SER A 272 -12.27 16.49 -16.52
N TRP A 273 -11.00 16.34 -16.11
CA TRP A 273 -10.02 17.44 -16.14
C TRP A 273 -9.79 17.94 -17.57
N TYR A 274 -9.27 19.15 -17.65
CA TYR A 274 -9.00 19.86 -18.90
C TYR A 274 -7.91 19.16 -19.74
N ASP A 275 -8.06 19.23 -21.06
CA ASP A 275 -7.00 18.82 -21.98
C ASP A 275 -5.84 19.83 -21.96
N PHE A 276 -4.66 19.38 -22.38
CA PHE A 276 -3.50 20.24 -22.57
C PHE A 276 -3.73 21.13 -23.81
N ASP A 277 -3.86 22.43 -23.58
CA ASP A 277 -3.96 23.47 -24.60
C ASP A 277 -3.28 24.76 -24.12
N PRO A 278 -1.97 24.88 -24.31
CA PRO A 278 -1.22 26.04 -23.82
C PRO A 278 -1.62 27.35 -24.50
N VAL A 279 -2.18 27.29 -25.70
CA VAL A 279 -2.65 28.51 -26.43
C VAL A 279 -3.92 29.04 -25.80
N ALA A 280 -4.91 28.20 -25.61
CA ALA A 280 -6.13 28.58 -24.92
C ALA A 280 -5.88 28.95 -23.45
N ALA A 281 -4.99 28.22 -22.78
CA ALA A 281 -4.57 28.51 -21.41
C ALA A 281 -3.95 29.91 -21.28
N LYS A 282 -3.05 30.28 -22.17
CA LYS A 282 -2.42 31.61 -22.17
C LYS A 282 -3.46 32.72 -22.42
N GLN A 283 -4.41 32.51 -23.32
CA GLN A 283 -5.49 33.47 -23.56
C GLN A 283 -6.39 33.60 -22.33
N MET A 284 -6.76 32.48 -21.71
CA MET A 284 -7.58 32.49 -20.49
C MET A 284 -6.90 33.23 -19.34
N LEU A 285 -5.59 33.03 -19.18
CA LEU A 285 -4.78 33.73 -18.18
C LEU A 285 -4.73 35.25 -18.47
N ALA A 286 -4.61 35.65 -19.73
CA ALA A 286 -4.64 37.04 -20.14
C ALA A 286 -6.02 37.69 -19.87
N ASP A 287 -7.11 36.99 -20.17
CA ASP A 287 -8.47 37.46 -19.91
C ASP A 287 -8.78 37.56 -18.40
N ALA A 288 -8.11 36.74 -17.59
CA ALA A 288 -8.13 36.80 -16.13
C ALA A 288 -7.29 37.94 -15.53
N GLY A 289 -6.59 38.74 -16.37
CA GLY A 289 -5.83 39.90 -15.93
C GLY A 289 -4.30 39.70 -15.87
N TYR A 290 -3.79 38.56 -16.33
CA TYR A 290 -2.37 38.19 -16.27
C TYR A 290 -1.78 37.88 -17.66
N PRO A 291 -1.77 38.84 -18.61
CA PRO A 291 -1.33 38.61 -19.99
C PRO A 291 0.15 38.23 -20.11
N ASP A 292 0.98 38.65 -19.17
CA ASP A 292 2.42 38.38 -19.11
C ASP A 292 2.78 37.32 -18.06
N GLY A 293 1.79 36.64 -17.47
CA GLY A 293 1.97 35.74 -16.36
C GLY A 293 2.14 36.48 -15.01
N PHE A 294 2.70 35.80 -14.03
CA PHE A 294 2.98 36.32 -12.69
C PHE A 294 4.07 35.51 -11.99
N SER A 295 4.58 35.99 -10.85
CA SER A 295 5.54 35.24 -10.04
C SER A 295 4.82 34.50 -8.91
N THR A 296 5.29 33.28 -8.61
CA THR A 296 4.72 32.42 -7.58
C THR A 296 5.77 31.47 -7.00
N SER A 297 5.37 30.53 -6.12
CA SER A 297 6.22 29.47 -5.62
C SER A 297 5.51 28.12 -5.72
N ILE A 298 6.30 27.07 -6.01
CA ILE A 298 5.90 25.66 -5.95
C ILE A 298 6.55 25.07 -4.72
N PHE A 299 5.72 24.68 -3.76
CA PHE A 299 6.19 24.01 -2.56
C PHE A 299 6.06 22.49 -2.73
N TYR A 300 7.10 21.77 -2.36
CA TYR A 300 7.07 20.31 -2.35
C TYR A 300 7.89 19.73 -1.20
N ARG A 301 7.60 18.49 -0.81
CA ARG A 301 8.45 17.71 0.09
C ARG A 301 9.17 16.62 -0.70
N ASP A 302 10.46 16.43 -0.42
CA ASP A 302 11.27 15.41 -1.09
C ASP A 302 11.06 14.04 -0.45
N VAL A 303 9.89 13.47 -0.72
CA VAL A 303 9.49 12.17 -0.20
C VAL A 303 8.91 11.34 -1.35
N THR A 304 9.66 10.34 -1.79
CA THR A 304 9.22 9.38 -2.83
C THR A 304 7.94 8.67 -2.41
N ARG A 305 6.98 8.64 -3.34
CA ARG A 305 5.71 7.91 -3.23
C ARG A 305 5.38 7.26 -4.57
N GLY A 306 4.51 6.23 -4.58
CA GLY A 306 4.03 5.64 -5.82
C GLY A 306 3.38 6.66 -6.77
N TYR A 307 2.66 7.64 -6.22
CA TYR A 307 2.04 8.72 -6.98
C TYR A 307 2.99 9.91 -7.30
N LEU A 308 4.19 9.94 -6.76
CA LEU A 308 5.20 10.97 -7.02
C LEU A 308 6.60 10.39 -6.77
N PRO A 309 7.16 9.67 -7.75
CA PRO A 309 8.42 8.94 -7.57
C PRO A 309 9.65 9.85 -7.48
N THR A 310 9.67 10.96 -8.21
CA THR A 310 10.77 11.93 -8.23
C THR A 310 10.23 13.36 -8.02
N PRO A 311 9.92 13.75 -6.77
CA PRO A 311 9.24 15.02 -6.47
C PRO A 311 9.94 16.25 -7.03
N GLY A 312 11.25 16.33 -6.88
CA GLY A 312 12.05 17.48 -7.34
C GLY A 312 12.06 17.63 -8.85
N ASP A 313 12.19 16.51 -9.58
CA ASP A 313 12.23 16.52 -11.04
C ASP A 313 10.87 16.89 -11.64
N VAL A 314 9.79 16.37 -11.07
CA VAL A 314 8.42 16.74 -11.47
C VAL A 314 8.16 18.22 -11.19
N ALA A 315 8.58 18.76 -10.04
CA ALA A 315 8.45 20.17 -9.74
C ALA A 315 9.24 21.04 -10.73
N ALA A 316 10.44 20.63 -11.14
CA ALA A 316 11.26 21.34 -12.12
C ALA A 316 10.65 21.30 -13.52
N ASP A 317 10.05 20.18 -13.93
CA ASP A 317 9.33 20.09 -15.19
C ASP A 317 8.09 20.99 -15.20
N ILE A 318 7.29 20.98 -14.14
CA ILE A 318 6.13 21.88 -13.98
C ILE A 318 6.57 23.35 -14.02
N GLN A 319 7.63 23.73 -13.31
CA GLN A 319 8.19 25.08 -13.33
C GLN A 319 8.54 25.51 -14.77
N THR A 320 9.18 24.63 -15.51
CA THR A 320 9.57 24.88 -16.90
C THR A 320 8.35 25.10 -17.78
N GLN A 321 7.34 24.23 -17.68
CA GLN A 321 6.11 24.33 -18.46
C GLN A 321 5.31 25.60 -18.11
N LEU A 322 5.22 25.97 -16.85
CA LEU A 322 4.55 27.20 -16.41
C LEU A 322 5.19 28.45 -17.04
N ARG A 323 6.52 28.50 -17.06
CA ARG A 323 7.25 29.60 -17.67
C ARG A 323 7.09 29.65 -19.17
N GLU A 324 7.27 28.52 -19.86
CA GLU A 324 7.25 28.46 -21.32
C GLU A 324 5.85 28.66 -21.89
N ASN A 325 4.83 28.05 -21.28
CA ASN A 325 3.47 28.05 -21.78
C ASN A 325 2.65 29.27 -21.32
N LEU A 326 2.88 29.74 -20.10
CA LEU A 326 2.02 30.75 -19.45
C LEU A 326 2.76 32.03 -19.05
N GLY A 327 4.07 32.06 -19.09
CA GLY A 327 4.86 33.19 -18.58
C GLY A 327 4.89 33.28 -17.05
N ILE A 328 4.47 32.21 -16.37
CA ILE A 328 4.49 32.17 -14.89
C ILE A 328 5.90 31.82 -14.41
N ASP A 329 6.48 32.68 -13.61
CA ASP A 329 7.81 32.49 -13.01
C ASP A 329 7.64 31.91 -11.61
N ALA A 330 7.84 30.61 -11.46
CA ALA A 330 7.66 29.89 -10.22
C ALA A 330 9.01 29.58 -9.55
N GLU A 331 9.17 29.95 -8.29
CA GLU A 331 10.28 29.50 -7.44
C GLU A 331 9.97 28.11 -6.89
N ILE A 332 10.94 27.19 -6.93
CA ILE A 332 10.80 25.86 -6.32
C ILE A 332 11.32 25.90 -4.88
N VAL A 333 10.45 25.53 -3.93
CA VAL A 333 10.76 25.53 -2.52
C VAL A 333 10.59 24.12 -1.96
N GLN A 334 11.71 23.46 -1.67
CA GLN A 334 11.72 22.18 -0.96
C GLN A 334 11.50 22.40 0.53
N MET A 335 10.57 21.67 1.13
CA MET A 335 10.27 21.71 2.55
C MET A 335 10.50 20.36 3.22
N GLU A 336 10.81 20.40 4.52
CA GLU A 336 10.76 19.17 5.33
C GLU A 336 9.31 18.66 5.43
N SER A 337 9.13 17.32 5.50
CA SER A 337 7.81 16.70 5.36
C SER A 337 6.80 17.14 6.41
N ALA A 338 7.20 17.28 7.68
CA ALA A 338 6.30 17.72 8.75
C ALA A 338 5.94 19.21 8.60
N GLU A 339 6.88 20.03 8.20
CA GLU A 339 6.68 21.44 7.92
C GLU A 339 5.73 21.67 6.75
N PHE A 340 5.91 20.89 5.66
CA PHE A 340 5.02 20.93 4.50
C PHE A 340 3.57 20.59 4.88
N ILE A 341 3.38 19.52 5.66
CA ILE A 341 2.03 19.09 6.08
C ILE A 341 1.36 20.14 6.97
N GLN A 342 2.13 20.88 7.80
CA GLN A 342 1.59 21.93 8.63
C GLN A 342 1.25 23.21 7.85
N ALA A 343 1.92 23.44 6.72
CA ALA A 343 1.70 24.60 5.86
C ALA A 343 0.49 24.44 4.92
N CYS A 344 0.05 23.20 4.65
CA CYS A 344 -1.13 22.87 3.84
C CYS A 344 -2.42 22.90 4.66
#